data_eb9d41a27b448f202f4966def8ce73f9
#
_entry.id   eb9d41a27b448f202f4966def8ce73f9
#
_cell.length_a   1.000
_cell.length_b   1.000
_cell.length_c   1.000
_cell.angle_alpha   90.00
_cell.angle_beta   90.00
_cell.angle_gamma   90.00
#
_symmetry.space_group_name_H-M   'P 1'
#
loop_
_entity.id
_entity.type
_entity.pdbx_description
1 polymer ?
#
loop_
_entity_poly.entity_id
_entity_poly.type
_entity_poly.pdbx_seq_one_letter_code
_entity_poly.pdbx_strand_id
1 'polypeptide(L)'
;MPELRDARRSVDVPASVLAITLAIMVVLVALSAYSLSEVQSINRRLSSLSSSVSNINNTIMSEVSAKLAYESEELGSLLSGLNSSVSYEVSRLNSTIKELSVSLRFPVEIVDALNETVFIPSAPTRVVTLDPAATEDVIAVGAAGQLVGIDNNSLIYLPPPFNYTVNKLYENGSVKNIGSTYTSPSIEAILSLRPDLVIGTAGWGYNNYIASVLGQYGIPVLLLPSYNSLSDVYESIIMVGEATGHVQQAVSTVERDSELMASLESRLSNYSPVSVALVSWINPTYATGGGTFQDSMISLAGGVNVFENSTGWPVISAEEMLNSNPQVIIVMSNGGLFNETSLIQWLSSSIGPAYENISAIKYGRVYVVEGWYESLLSEPAVLLPYGVELLAEVLHPQAFNITQPPGVISPSTLSLPGATS
;
A
#
# COMPACT_ATOMS: atom_id res chain seq x y z
N MET A 1 -42.50 45.26 22.38
CA MET A 1 -41.36 44.34 22.55
C MET A 1 -41.34 43.41 21.36
N PRO A 2 -40.41 43.51 20.41
CA PRO A 2 -40.16 42.49 19.43
C PRO A 2 -38.80 41.82 19.72
N GLU A 3 -38.83 40.50 19.59
CA GLU A 3 -37.77 39.57 19.82
C GLU A 3 -36.58 39.78 18.86
N LEU A 4 -35.38 39.86 19.42
CA LEU A 4 -34.11 39.76 18.68
C LEU A 4 -33.85 38.27 18.40
N ARG A 5 -34.03 37.85 17.14
CA ARG A 5 -33.52 36.55 16.62
C ARG A 5 -32.06 36.71 16.27
N ASP A 6 -31.25 36.00 17.00
CA ASP A 6 -29.83 35.81 16.82
C ASP A 6 -29.58 35.06 15.49
N ALA A 7 -29.09 35.74 14.48
CA ALA A 7 -28.66 35.15 13.22
C ALA A 7 -27.18 34.77 13.32
N ARG A 8 -26.87 33.57 13.88
CA ARG A 8 -25.57 32.97 13.72
C ARG A 8 -25.40 32.59 12.24
N ARG A 9 -24.65 33.38 11.49
CA ARG A 9 -24.13 32.97 10.19
C ARG A 9 -23.01 31.96 10.41
N SER A 10 -23.29 30.68 10.19
CA SER A 10 -22.23 29.68 9.98
C SER A 10 -21.51 30.03 8.66
N VAL A 11 -20.23 30.30 8.73
CA VAL A 11 -19.39 30.40 7.53
C VAL A 11 -19.10 28.97 7.07
N ASP A 12 -19.83 28.51 6.05
CA ASP A 12 -19.53 27.24 5.39
C ASP A 12 -18.19 27.36 4.68
N VAL A 13 -17.17 26.79 5.29
CA VAL A 13 -15.87 26.63 4.66
C VAL A 13 -16.02 25.60 3.54
N PRO A 14 -15.67 25.92 2.26
CA PRO A 14 -15.78 24.96 1.17
C PRO A 14 -15.06 23.64 1.48
N ALA A 15 -15.71 22.53 1.21
CA ALA A 15 -15.21 21.18 1.48
C ALA A 15 -13.80 20.91 0.91
N SER A 16 -13.41 21.64 -0.14
CA SER A 16 -12.06 21.60 -0.72
C SER A 16 -10.95 22.14 0.19
N VAL A 17 -11.25 23.14 1.03
CA VAL A 17 -10.28 23.71 1.99
C VAL A 17 -10.10 22.77 3.18
N LEU A 18 -11.19 22.09 3.57
CA LEU A 18 -11.14 21.08 4.63
C LEU A 18 -10.34 19.84 4.22
N ALA A 19 -10.45 19.42 2.97
CA ALA A 19 -9.71 18.29 2.43
C ALA A 19 -8.19 18.57 2.34
N ILE A 20 -7.80 19.80 2.02
CA ILE A 20 -6.38 20.20 1.94
C ILE A 20 -5.77 20.28 3.36
N THR A 21 -6.49 20.81 4.35
CA THR A 21 -6.02 20.83 5.74
C THR A 21 -6.00 19.42 6.34
N LEU A 22 -6.94 18.55 5.95
CA LEU A 22 -6.97 17.16 6.40
C LEU A 22 -5.78 16.35 5.81
N ALA A 23 -5.46 16.55 4.54
CA ALA A 23 -4.31 15.90 3.89
C ALA A 23 -2.97 16.31 4.54
N ILE A 24 -2.80 17.56 4.89
CA ILE A 24 -1.61 18.04 5.61
C ILE A 24 -1.51 17.43 7.01
N MET A 25 -2.64 17.30 7.74
CA MET A 25 -2.65 16.64 9.05
C MET A 25 -2.31 15.15 9.00
N VAL A 26 -2.79 14.42 8.01
CA VAL A 26 -2.53 12.98 7.86
C VAL A 26 -1.05 12.71 7.57
N VAL A 27 -0.42 13.51 6.74
CA VAL A 27 1.03 13.44 6.48
C VAL A 27 1.86 13.75 7.73
N LEU A 28 1.44 14.70 8.55
CA LEU A 28 2.12 15.07 9.79
C LEU A 28 1.99 13.99 10.90
N VAL A 29 0.86 13.32 10.98
CA VAL A 29 0.62 12.21 11.93
C VAL A 29 1.41 10.95 11.52
N ALA A 30 1.53 10.65 10.24
CA ALA A 30 2.36 9.54 9.76
C ALA A 30 3.86 9.73 10.04
N LEU A 31 4.35 10.98 10.02
CA LEU A 31 5.74 11.33 10.35
C LEU A 31 6.01 11.33 11.88
N SER A 32 4.99 11.56 12.72
CA SER A 32 5.15 11.62 14.19
C SER A 32 5.22 10.25 14.85
N ALA A 33 4.90 9.17 14.17
CA ALA A 33 5.07 7.80 14.67
C ALA A 33 6.53 7.32 14.63
N TYR A 34 7.41 8.09 13.98
CA TYR A 34 8.82 7.75 13.80
C TYR A 34 9.73 8.33 14.90
N SER A 35 10.06 7.54 15.88
CA SER A 35 11.03 7.76 16.98
C SER A 35 10.82 8.99 17.89
N LEU A 36 10.59 8.73 19.19
CA LEU A 36 10.17 9.74 20.19
C LEU A 36 11.24 10.82 20.46
N SER A 37 12.54 10.55 20.27
CA SER A 37 13.61 11.53 20.55
C SER A 37 13.97 12.41 19.33
N GLU A 38 13.95 11.87 18.13
CA GLU A 38 14.21 12.60 16.88
C GLU A 38 13.00 13.40 16.44
N VAL A 39 11.78 12.86 16.69
CA VAL A 39 10.52 13.56 16.47
C VAL A 39 10.44 14.88 17.27
N GLN A 40 11.04 14.98 18.46
CA GLN A 40 11.07 16.24 19.19
C GLN A 40 11.94 17.30 18.51
N SER A 41 12.99 16.92 17.81
CA SER A 41 13.82 17.83 17.01
C SER A 41 13.12 18.24 15.71
N ILE A 42 12.46 17.27 15.07
CA ILE A 42 11.64 17.47 13.87
C ILE A 42 10.37 18.26 14.22
N ASN A 43 9.70 17.96 15.36
CA ASN A 43 8.55 18.74 15.83
C ASN A 43 8.88 20.21 16.14
N ARG A 44 10.09 20.53 16.61
CA ARG A 44 10.49 21.94 16.78
C ARG A 44 10.67 22.67 15.44
N ARG A 45 11.13 21.98 14.40
CA ARG A 45 11.21 22.54 13.04
C ARG A 45 9.83 22.56 12.35
N LEU A 46 9.00 21.54 12.62
CA LEU A 46 7.62 21.49 12.16
C LEU A 46 6.75 22.55 12.85
N SER A 47 6.96 22.85 14.14
CA SER A 47 6.24 23.94 14.82
C SER A 47 6.66 25.32 14.31
N SER A 48 7.92 25.51 13.89
CA SER A 48 8.35 26.72 13.19
C SER A 48 7.76 26.80 11.77
N LEU A 49 7.64 25.66 11.07
CA LEU A 49 6.98 25.55 9.78
C LEU A 49 5.45 25.71 9.92
N SER A 50 4.87 25.11 10.95
CA SER A 50 3.45 25.27 11.30
C SER A 50 3.12 26.73 11.66
N SER A 51 4.02 27.45 12.35
CA SER A 51 3.87 28.88 12.61
C SER A 51 4.07 29.72 11.33
N SER A 52 4.99 29.33 10.44
CA SER A 52 5.17 29.97 9.13
C SER A 52 3.98 29.69 8.21
N VAL A 53 3.51 28.43 8.19
CA VAL A 53 2.30 28.00 7.43
C VAL A 53 1.04 28.65 8.04
N SER A 54 0.95 28.77 9.38
CA SER A 54 -0.16 29.49 10.04
C SER A 54 -0.11 31.00 9.73
N ASN A 55 1.07 31.59 9.66
CA ASN A 55 1.23 33.01 9.27
C ASN A 55 0.90 33.22 7.79
N ILE A 56 1.33 32.31 6.90
CA ILE A 56 0.95 32.33 5.47
C ILE A 56 -0.56 32.16 5.32
N ASN A 57 -1.16 31.21 6.06
CA ASN A 57 -2.59 30.96 6.02
C ASN A 57 -3.39 32.16 6.56
N ASN A 58 -2.96 32.79 7.65
CA ASN A 58 -3.61 33.98 8.20
C ASN A 58 -3.50 35.18 7.25
N THR A 59 -2.37 35.35 6.56
CA THR A 59 -2.18 36.42 5.57
C THR A 59 -3.06 36.18 4.33
N ILE A 60 -3.10 34.94 3.82
CA ILE A 60 -3.97 34.55 2.69
C ILE A 60 -5.45 34.72 3.04
N MET A 61 -5.87 34.28 4.23
CA MET A 61 -7.26 34.42 4.67
C MET A 61 -7.67 35.89 4.87
N SER A 62 -6.78 36.75 5.33
CA SER A 62 -7.04 38.19 5.43
C SER A 62 -7.10 38.88 4.06
N GLU A 63 -6.29 38.47 3.09
CA GLU A 63 -6.30 38.98 1.71
C GLU A 63 -7.45 38.41 0.89
N VAL A 64 -7.77 37.11 1.08
CA VAL A 64 -8.91 36.45 0.41
C VAL A 64 -10.25 37.03 0.90
N SER A 65 -10.39 37.33 2.20
CA SER A 65 -11.59 38.01 2.68
C SER A 65 -11.72 39.44 2.12
N ALA A 66 -10.62 40.04 1.74
CA ALA A 66 -10.62 41.38 1.12
C ALA A 66 -10.72 41.33 -0.44
N LYS A 67 -10.34 40.21 -1.04
CA LYS A 67 -10.28 40.05 -2.50
C LYS A 67 -11.30 39.07 -3.10
N LEU A 68 -12.15 38.44 -2.30
CA LEU A 68 -13.17 37.48 -2.77
C LEU A 68 -14.17 38.05 -3.81
N ALA A 69 -14.02 39.34 -4.17
CA ALA A 69 -14.76 39.99 -5.24
C ALA A 69 -14.01 40.12 -6.57
N TYR A 70 -12.72 39.69 -6.60
CA TYR A 70 -11.89 39.84 -7.83
C TYR A 70 -10.99 38.59 -8.04
N GLU A 71 -11.21 37.91 -9.13
CA GLU A 71 -10.29 37.05 -9.91
C GLU A 71 -10.06 35.60 -9.44
N SER A 72 -10.63 34.68 -10.24
CA SER A 72 -10.37 33.23 -10.21
C SER A 72 -8.95 32.82 -10.71
N GLU A 73 -8.28 33.71 -11.40
CA GLU A 73 -6.94 33.46 -11.94
C GLU A 73 -5.81 33.59 -10.90
N GLU A 74 -5.91 34.48 -9.94
CA GLU A 74 -4.94 34.64 -8.87
C GLU A 74 -4.95 33.47 -7.89
N LEU A 75 -6.11 32.80 -7.72
CA LEU A 75 -6.22 31.64 -6.84
C LEU A 75 -5.39 30.45 -7.36
N GLY A 76 -5.33 30.27 -8.67
CA GLY A 76 -4.52 29.23 -9.31
C GLY A 76 -3.01 29.44 -9.13
N SER A 77 -2.54 30.67 -9.16
CA SER A 77 -1.13 30.97 -8.94
C SER A 77 -0.69 30.84 -7.47
N LEU A 78 -1.60 31.17 -6.54
CA LEU A 78 -1.38 30.99 -5.09
C LEU A 78 -1.33 29.50 -4.71
N LEU A 79 -2.22 28.67 -5.29
CA LEU A 79 -2.22 27.22 -5.12
C LEU A 79 -0.96 26.58 -5.71
N SER A 80 -0.51 27.04 -6.87
CA SER A 80 0.75 26.53 -7.48
C SER A 80 1.98 26.93 -6.66
N GLY A 81 1.99 28.15 -6.10
CA GLY A 81 3.05 28.61 -5.19
C GLY A 81 3.08 27.87 -3.85
N LEU A 82 1.90 27.56 -3.31
CA LEU A 82 1.76 26.76 -2.08
C LEU A 82 2.20 25.30 -2.33
N ASN A 83 1.77 24.72 -3.46
CA ASN A 83 2.17 23.37 -3.85
C ASN A 83 3.69 23.27 -4.10
N SER A 84 4.28 24.30 -4.70
CA SER A 84 5.73 24.38 -4.90
C SER A 84 6.49 24.54 -3.56
N SER A 85 5.95 25.31 -2.61
CA SER A 85 6.53 25.51 -1.28
C SER A 85 6.42 24.25 -0.43
N VAL A 86 5.28 23.55 -0.46
CA VAL A 86 5.08 22.26 0.22
C VAL A 86 6.00 21.19 -0.40
N SER A 87 6.09 21.12 -1.71
CA SER A 87 7.02 20.20 -2.40
C SER A 87 8.49 20.48 -2.05
N TYR A 88 8.88 21.74 -1.92
CA TYR A 88 10.22 22.13 -1.50
C TYR A 88 10.53 21.72 -0.05
N GLU A 89 9.61 21.92 0.88
CA GLU A 89 9.81 21.55 2.29
C GLU A 89 9.71 20.04 2.53
N VAL A 90 8.87 19.34 1.78
CA VAL A 90 8.86 17.85 1.74
C VAL A 90 10.20 17.35 1.20
N SER A 91 10.74 17.94 0.14
CA SER A 91 12.06 17.58 -0.40
C SER A 91 13.18 17.86 0.61
N ARG A 92 13.08 18.93 1.37
CA ARG A 92 14.04 19.31 2.42
C ARG A 92 13.95 18.42 3.66
N LEU A 93 12.74 18.03 4.06
CA LEU A 93 12.51 17.01 5.09
C LEU A 93 13.08 15.65 4.66
N ASN A 94 12.84 15.24 3.43
CA ASN A 94 13.40 14.01 2.87
C ASN A 94 14.94 14.06 2.82
N SER A 95 15.54 15.21 2.47
CA SER A 95 17.02 15.35 2.53
C SER A 95 17.56 15.27 3.96
N THR A 96 16.85 15.84 4.93
CA THR A 96 17.24 15.78 6.36
C THR A 96 17.04 14.37 6.93
N ILE A 97 15.98 13.67 6.56
CA ILE A 97 15.76 12.25 6.87
C ILE A 97 16.88 11.40 6.26
N LYS A 98 17.27 11.69 5.01
CA LYS A 98 18.37 11.02 4.33
C LYS A 98 19.72 11.23 5.03
N GLU A 99 20.02 12.44 5.49
CA GLU A 99 21.22 12.75 6.28
C GLU A 99 21.22 12.07 7.66
N LEU A 100 20.07 12.03 8.34
CA LEU A 100 19.90 11.33 9.61
C LEU A 100 20.00 9.81 9.44
N SER A 101 19.45 9.26 8.34
CA SER A 101 19.49 7.83 8.05
C SER A 101 20.91 7.31 7.79
N VAL A 102 21.79 8.15 7.22
CA VAL A 102 23.23 7.84 7.04
C VAL A 102 23.96 7.76 8.39
N SER A 103 23.43 8.38 9.44
CA SER A 103 24.03 8.38 10.78
C SER A 103 23.54 7.26 11.69
N LEU A 104 22.50 6.50 11.31
CA LEU A 104 22.02 5.36 12.07
C LEU A 104 23.10 4.27 12.09
N ARG A 105 23.67 4.06 13.28
CA ARG A 105 24.65 3.01 13.57
C ARG A 105 24.04 2.05 14.55
N PHE A 106 24.29 0.78 14.33
CA PHE A 106 23.96 -0.23 15.33
C PHE A 106 24.68 0.06 16.68
N PRO A 107 24.06 -0.24 17.83
CA PRO A 107 22.77 -0.92 17.97
C PRO A 107 21.59 -0.05 17.54
N VAL A 108 20.49 -0.68 17.09
CA VAL A 108 19.21 -0.01 16.79
C VAL A 108 18.11 -0.63 17.66
N GLU A 109 17.14 0.19 18.03
CA GLU A 109 15.89 -0.21 18.68
C GLU A 109 14.73 0.19 17.76
N ILE A 110 13.91 -0.78 17.38
CA ILE A 110 12.76 -0.58 16.49
C ILE A 110 11.51 -1.04 17.26
N VAL A 111 10.48 -0.21 17.27
CA VAL A 111 9.17 -0.61 17.76
C VAL A 111 8.45 -1.36 16.64
N ASP A 112 8.11 -2.61 16.90
CA ASP A 112 7.46 -3.48 15.93
C ASP A 112 5.93 -3.30 15.90
N ALA A 113 5.26 -4.03 15.02
CA ALA A 113 3.81 -3.96 14.84
C ALA A 113 2.99 -4.44 16.06
N LEU A 114 3.61 -5.16 16.99
CA LEU A 114 3.00 -5.54 18.28
C LEU A 114 3.29 -4.52 19.39
N ASN A 115 3.90 -3.37 19.04
CA ASN A 115 4.34 -2.35 19.96
C ASN A 115 5.41 -2.85 20.96
N GLU A 116 6.20 -3.83 20.53
CA GLU A 116 7.35 -4.35 21.27
C GLU A 116 8.64 -3.72 20.74
N THR A 117 9.59 -3.42 21.63
CA THR A 117 10.90 -2.89 21.24
C THR A 117 11.84 -4.02 20.87
N VAL A 118 12.22 -4.09 19.60
CA VAL A 118 13.19 -5.05 19.07
C VAL A 118 14.58 -4.41 19.09
N PHE A 119 15.48 -4.97 19.93
CA PHE A 119 16.86 -4.53 20.01
C PHE A 119 17.76 -5.33 19.08
N ILE A 120 18.42 -4.67 18.14
CA ILE A 120 19.34 -5.27 17.16
C ILE A 120 20.75 -4.74 17.47
N PRO A 121 21.63 -5.57 18.05
CA PRO A 121 22.91 -5.10 18.60
C PRO A 121 23.96 -4.75 17.56
N SER A 122 23.88 -5.35 16.37
CA SER A 122 24.82 -5.13 15.25
C SER A 122 24.12 -5.37 13.92
N ALA A 123 24.72 -4.85 12.82
CA ALA A 123 24.18 -5.10 11.49
C ALA A 123 24.02 -6.61 11.23
N PRO A 124 22.81 -7.08 10.92
CA PRO A 124 22.56 -8.49 10.71
C PRO A 124 23.33 -9.02 9.50
N THR A 125 23.77 -10.26 9.61
CA THR A 125 24.44 -10.99 8.52
C THR A 125 23.70 -12.27 8.14
N ARG A 126 22.73 -12.67 8.96
CA ARG A 126 21.97 -13.92 8.85
C ARG A 126 20.49 -13.67 9.08
N VAL A 127 19.83 -13.16 8.08
CA VAL A 127 18.41 -12.82 8.13
C VAL A 127 17.57 -14.02 7.66
N VAL A 128 16.52 -14.32 8.40
CA VAL A 128 15.45 -15.25 7.99
C VAL A 128 14.15 -14.49 7.84
N THR A 129 13.44 -14.68 6.74
CA THR A 129 12.11 -14.12 6.52
C THR A 129 11.03 -15.19 6.62
N LEU A 130 9.88 -14.81 7.19
CA LEU A 130 8.80 -15.72 7.54
C LEU A 130 7.63 -15.70 6.54
N ASP A 131 7.64 -14.77 5.58
CA ASP A 131 6.58 -14.62 4.58
C ASP A 131 7.09 -13.90 3.32
N PRO A 132 6.32 -13.92 2.21
CA PRO A 132 6.71 -13.28 0.96
C PRO A 132 6.93 -11.78 1.08
N ALA A 133 6.03 -11.05 1.81
CA ALA A 133 6.12 -9.60 1.93
C ALA A 133 7.42 -9.18 2.64
N ALA A 134 7.78 -9.84 3.76
CA ALA A 134 9.05 -9.60 4.44
C ALA A 134 10.26 -9.93 3.54
N THR A 135 10.14 -10.96 2.69
CA THR A 135 11.20 -11.33 1.75
C THR A 135 11.37 -10.28 0.65
N GLU A 136 10.25 -9.76 0.11
CA GLU A 136 10.27 -8.67 -0.87
C GLU A 136 10.92 -7.42 -0.29
N ASP A 137 10.51 -6.99 0.90
CA ASP A 137 11.05 -5.81 1.56
C ASP A 137 12.56 -5.93 1.78
N VAL A 138 13.05 -7.10 2.26
CA VAL A 138 14.50 -7.35 2.44
C VAL A 138 15.26 -7.25 1.11
N ILE A 139 14.69 -7.77 0.03
CA ILE A 139 15.33 -7.67 -1.29
C ILE A 139 15.27 -6.25 -1.82
N ALA A 140 14.12 -5.57 -1.69
CA ALA A 140 13.90 -4.21 -2.19
C ALA A 140 14.84 -3.17 -1.55
N VAL A 141 15.15 -3.32 -0.27
CA VAL A 141 16.12 -2.45 0.41
C VAL A 141 17.58 -2.83 0.11
N GLY A 142 17.83 -3.87 -0.70
CA GLY A 142 19.19 -4.29 -1.07
C GLY A 142 19.86 -5.24 -0.08
N ALA A 143 19.13 -5.79 0.89
CA ALA A 143 19.64 -6.69 1.93
C ALA A 143 19.61 -8.19 1.54
N ALA A 144 19.36 -8.52 0.27
CA ALA A 144 19.28 -9.92 -0.22
C ALA A 144 20.49 -10.78 0.14
N GLY A 145 21.68 -10.18 0.21
CA GLY A 145 22.93 -10.87 0.58
C GLY A 145 22.98 -11.32 2.05
N GLN A 146 22.09 -10.83 2.90
CA GLN A 146 21.98 -11.22 4.31
C GLN A 146 21.02 -12.40 4.51
N LEU A 147 20.17 -12.72 3.51
CA LEU A 147 19.22 -13.82 3.60
C LEU A 147 19.92 -15.17 3.72
N VAL A 148 19.52 -15.97 4.70
CA VAL A 148 19.97 -17.36 4.91
C VAL A 148 18.80 -18.35 4.95
N GLY A 149 17.58 -17.88 5.14
CA GLY A 149 16.36 -18.68 5.16
C GLY A 149 15.14 -17.89 4.75
N ILE A 150 14.23 -18.54 4.04
CA ILE A 150 12.94 -17.98 3.63
C ILE A 150 11.85 -19.05 3.80
N ASP A 151 10.61 -18.61 3.94
CA ASP A 151 9.47 -19.50 4.00
C ASP A 151 9.17 -20.14 2.63
N ASN A 152 8.32 -21.18 2.65
CA ASN A 152 7.96 -21.90 1.42
C ASN A 152 7.17 -21.03 0.42
N ASN A 153 6.34 -20.10 0.90
CA ASN A 153 5.53 -19.25 0.04
C ASN A 153 6.40 -18.24 -0.72
N SER A 154 7.50 -17.76 -0.13
CA SER A 154 8.48 -16.92 -0.81
C SER A 154 9.15 -17.62 -2.01
N LEU A 155 9.28 -18.95 -2.01
CA LEU A 155 9.76 -19.68 -3.18
C LEU A 155 8.72 -19.83 -4.28
N ILE A 156 7.45 -19.82 -3.95
CA ILE A 156 6.35 -20.16 -4.87
C ILE A 156 5.70 -18.91 -5.47
N TYR A 157 5.49 -17.87 -4.67
CA TYR A 157 4.58 -16.78 -5.01
C TYR A 157 5.25 -15.43 -5.28
N LEU A 158 6.56 -15.28 -4.98
CA LEU A 158 7.22 -14.01 -5.24
C LEU A 158 7.17 -13.63 -6.73
N PRO A 159 6.76 -12.39 -7.03
CA PRO A 159 6.76 -11.89 -8.40
C PRO A 159 8.18 -11.50 -8.86
N PRO A 160 8.41 -11.34 -10.18
CA PRO A 160 9.59 -10.64 -10.67
C PRO A 160 9.67 -9.20 -10.13
N PRO A 161 10.88 -8.66 -9.85
CA PRO A 161 12.18 -9.31 -10.03
C PRO A 161 12.61 -10.17 -8.84
N PHE A 162 11.84 -10.22 -7.74
CA PHE A 162 12.21 -10.85 -6.47
C PHE A 162 12.40 -12.36 -6.59
N ASN A 163 11.53 -13.04 -7.35
CA ASN A 163 11.64 -14.47 -7.58
C ASN A 163 12.98 -14.86 -8.26
N TYR A 164 13.52 -14.04 -9.17
CA TYR A 164 14.82 -14.29 -9.80
C TYR A 164 15.95 -14.26 -8.78
N THR A 165 15.90 -13.28 -7.87
CA THR A 165 16.88 -13.15 -6.77
C THR A 165 16.79 -14.34 -5.84
N VAL A 166 15.59 -14.69 -5.39
CA VAL A 166 15.34 -15.82 -4.47
C VAL A 166 15.75 -17.15 -5.10
N ASN A 167 15.34 -17.42 -6.33
CA ASN A 167 15.68 -18.66 -7.02
C ASN A 167 17.20 -18.82 -7.14
N LYS A 168 17.91 -17.77 -7.53
CA LYS A 168 19.37 -17.77 -7.60
C LYS A 168 20.03 -18.07 -6.26
N LEU A 169 19.53 -17.47 -5.17
CA LEU A 169 20.05 -17.69 -3.80
C LEU A 169 19.70 -19.08 -3.28
N TYR A 170 18.56 -19.62 -3.66
CA TYR A 170 18.14 -20.97 -3.29
C TYR A 170 18.93 -22.04 -4.06
N GLU A 171 19.06 -21.90 -5.37
CA GLU A 171 19.79 -22.83 -6.25
C GLU A 171 21.28 -22.94 -5.89
N ASN A 172 21.92 -21.81 -5.55
CA ASN A 172 23.33 -21.79 -5.13
C ASN A 172 23.54 -22.22 -3.66
N GLY A 173 22.46 -22.48 -2.94
CA GLY A 173 22.47 -22.96 -1.55
C GLY A 173 22.73 -21.90 -0.49
N SER A 174 22.77 -20.61 -0.85
CA SER A 174 22.94 -19.50 0.09
C SER A 174 21.71 -19.34 1.00
N VAL A 175 20.52 -19.57 0.47
CA VAL A 175 19.25 -19.51 1.19
C VAL A 175 18.64 -20.91 1.31
N LYS A 176 18.03 -21.19 2.46
CA LYS A 176 17.33 -22.46 2.73
C LYS A 176 15.83 -22.21 2.88
N ASN A 177 15.03 -23.18 2.43
CA ASN A 177 13.61 -23.21 2.72
C ASN A 177 13.38 -23.68 4.16
N ILE A 178 12.73 -22.86 5.00
CA ILE A 178 12.41 -23.19 6.39
C ILE A 178 11.06 -23.89 6.56
N GLY A 179 10.37 -24.19 5.45
CA GLY A 179 9.03 -24.78 5.45
C GLY A 179 7.92 -23.73 5.49
N SER A 180 6.69 -24.18 5.73
CA SER A 180 5.53 -23.28 5.77
C SER A 180 5.39 -22.64 7.14
N THR A 181 5.53 -21.35 7.23
CA THR A 181 5.20 -20.56 8.42
C THR A 181 3.71 -20.33 8.58
N TYR A 182 2.93 -20.53 7.49
CA TYR A 182 1.48 -20.34 7.46
C TYR A 182 0.69 -21.53 8.05
N THR A 183 1.14 -22.77 7.81
CA THR A 183 0.39 -23.98 8.22
C THR A 183 1.07 -24.82 9.29
N SER A 184 2.39 -24.93 9.25
CA SER A 184 3.16 -25.82 10.14
C SER A 184 4.61 -25.34 10.31
N PRO A 185 4.85 -24.32 11.16
CA PRO A 185 6.17 -23.74 11.32
C PRO A 185 7.14 -24.73 11.97
N SER A 186 8.38 -24.76 11.47
CA SER A 186 9.48 -25.52 12.08
C SER A 186 10.48 -24.55 12.75
N ILE A 187 10.38 -24.44 14.07
CA ILE A 187 11.31 -23.64 14.86
C ILE A 187 12.75 -24.21 14.74
N GLU A 188 12.90 -25.54 14.68
CA GLU A 188 14.20 -26.18 14.51
C GLU A 188 14.86 -25.79 13.17
N ALA A 189 14.08 -25.71 12.09
CA ALA A 189 14.61 -25.28 10.78
C ALA A 189 15.17 -23.86 10.89
N ILE A 190 14.45 -22.94 11.53
CA ILE A 190 14.90 -21.55 11.73
C ILE A 190 16.16 -21.51 12.59
N LEU A 191 16.14 -22.17 13.77
CA LEU A 191 17.28 -22.21 14.69
C LEU A 191 18.53 -22.83 14.09
N SER A 192 18.38 -23.84 13.22
CA SER A 192 19.51 -24.49 12.52
C SER A 192 20.31 -23.52 11.66
N LEU A 193 19.67 -22.47 11.17
CA LEU A 193 20.29 -21.41 10.37
C LEU A 193 21.04 -20.39 11.21
N ARG A 194 20.90 -20.43 12.54
CA ARG A 194 21.52 -19.46 13.47
C ARG A 194 21.31 -18.01 13.01
N PRO A 195 20.05 -17.56 12.84
CA PRO A 195 19.77 -16.19 12.44
C PRO A 195 20.19 -15.19 13.54
N ASP A 196 20.66 -14.03 13.13
CA ASP A 196 20.87 -12.87 13.99
C ASP A 196 19.73 -11.85 13.91
N LEU A 197 18.82 -12.04 12.93
CA LEU A 197 17.54 -11.35 12.81
C LEU A 197 16.52 -12.25 12.11
N VAL A 198 15.27 -12.21 12.56
CA VAL A 198 14.12 -12.82 11.88
C VAL A 198 13.11 -11.72 11.59
N ILE A 199 12.54 -11.71 10.38
CA ILE A 199 11.57 -10.70 9.95
C ILE A 199 10.32 -11.41 9.44
N GLY A 200 9.15 -10.93 9.83
CA GLY A 200 7.86 -11.43 9.35
C GLY A 200 6.75 -10.42 9.55
N THR A 201 5.58 -10.67 8.96
CA THR A 201 4.41 -9.81 9.08
C THR A 201 3.57 -10.19 10.29
N ALA A 202 3.18 -9.23 11.10
CA ALA A 202 2.30 -9.45 12.25
C ALA A 202 0.95 -10.02 11.84
N GLY A 203 0.48 -11.04 12.57
CA GLY A 203 -0.82 -11.67 12.30
C GLY A 203 -0.84 -12.61 11.08
N TRP A 204 0.22 -12.71 10.30
CA TRP A 204 0.32 -13.64 9.19
C TRP A 204 0.70 -15.03 9.68
N GLY A 205 -0.14 -16.03 9.40
CA GLY A 205 0.11 -17.41 9.77
C GLY A 205 0.49 -17.59 11.24
N TYR A 206 1.65 -18.18 11.49
CA TYR A 206 2.21 -18.40 12.82
C TYR A 206 3.31 -17.40 13.20
N ASN A 207 3.46 -16.28 12.50
CA ASN A 207 4.57 -15.34 12.71
C ASN A 207 4.65 -14.82 14.15
N ASN A 208 3.51 -14.43 14.74
CA ASN A 208 3.47 -13.99 16.15
C ASN A 208 3.90 -15.11 17.13
N TYR A 209 3.49 -16.35 16.86
CA TYR A 209 3.93 -17.50 17.64
C TYR A 209 5.43 -17.75 17.50
N ILE A 210 5.94 -17.71 16.25
CA ILE A 210 7.38 -17.87 15.96
C ILE A 210 8.18 -16.80 16.70
N ALA A 211 7.74 -15.53 16.66
CA ALA A 211 8.38 -14.42 17.36
C ALA A 211 8.45 -14.69 18.89
N SER A 212 7.33 -15.08 19.48
CA SER A 212 7.27 -15.41 20.90
C SER A 212 8.23 -16.54 21.31
N VAL A 213 8.37 -17.56 20.46
CA VAL A 213 9.27 -18.70 20.72
C VAL A 213 10.72 -18.29 20.54
N LEU A 214 11.07 -17.65 19.43
CA LEU A 214 12.46 -17.26 19.13
C LEU A 214 13.00 -16.21 20.10
N GLY A 215 12.13 -15.33 20.62
CA GLY A 215 12.48 -14.39 21.69
C GLY A 215 13.02 -15.08 22.94
N GLN A 216 12.55 -16.29 23.28
CA GLN A 216 13.05 -17.09 24.40
C GLN A 216 14.48 -17.61 24.16
N TYR A 217 14.90 -17.69 22.91
CA TYR A 217 16.28 -18.04 22.51
C TYR A 217 17.19 -16.80 22.34
N GLY A 218 16.66 -15.59 22.62
CA GLY A 218 17.39 -14.33 22.49
C GLY A 218 17.62 -13.90 21.03
N ILE A 219 16.84 -14.43 20.09
CA ILE A 219 16.89 -14.05 18.68
C ILE A 219 15.92 -12.89 18.47
N PRO A 220 16.39 -11.72 17.98
CA PRO A 220 15.50 -10.61 17.65
C PRO A 220 14.57 -11.00 16.50
N VAL A 221 13.28 -10.76 16.70
CA VAL A 221 12.25 -10.94 15.66
C VAL A 221 11.55 -9.61 15.45
N LEU A 222 11.60 -9.10 14.23
CA LEU A 222 10.92 -7.88 13.83
C LEU A 222 9.61 -8.25 13.12
N LEU A 223 8.49 -7.87 13.72
CA LEU A 223 7.18 -8.05 13.11
C LEU A 223 6.73 -6.75 12.42
N LEU A 224 6.60 -6.83 11.11
CA LEU A 224 6.16 -5.73 10.25
C LEU A 224 4.65 -5.51 10.38
N PRO A 225 4.13 -4.31 10.07
CA PRO A 225 2.70 -4.02 10.01
C PRO A 225 1.92 -5.01 9.15
N SER A 226 0.65 -5.24 9.52
CA SER A 226 -0.28 -6.06 8.71
C SER A 226 -0.83 -5.22 7.55
N TYR A 227 -0.08 -4.89 6.60
CA TYR A 227 -0.32 -4.15 5.35
C TYR A 227 -1.81 -3.88 5.01
N ASN A 228 -2.47 -3.00 5.76
CA ASN A 228 -3.86 -2.61 5.49
C ASN A 228 -3.94 -1.33 4.64
N SER A 229 -2.82 -0.64 4.52
CA SER A 229 -2.71 0.64 3.81
C SER A 229 -1.35 0.80 3.14
N LEU A 230 -1.26 1.76 2.21
CA LEU A 230 0.02 2.14 1.59
C LEU A 230 1.04 2.66 2.62
N SER A 231 0.57 3.31 3.69
CA SER A 231 1.47 3.77 4.77
C SER A 231 2.12 2.61 5.51
N ASP A 232 1.39 1.50 5.72
CA ASP A 232 1.94 0.30 6.37
C ASP A 232 3.06 -0.33 5.52
N VAL A 233 2.90 -0.32 4.19
CA VAL A 233 3.95 -0.76 3.24
C VAL A 233 5.18 0.11 3.35
N TYR A 234 5.02 1.43 3.38
CA TYR A 234 6.16 2.35 3.52
C TYR A 234 6.84 2.22 4.88
N GLU A 235 6.05 2.04 5.94
CA GLU A 235 6.58 1.81 7.28
C GLU A 235 7.41 0.51 7.32
N SER A 236 6.91 -0.58 6.75
CA SER A 236 7.64 -1.86 6.71
C SER A 236 8.95 -1.76 5.96
N ILE A 237 8.97 -1.10 4.79
CA ILE A 237 10.19 -0.88 4.00
C ILE A 237 11.24 -0.12 4.83
N ILE A 238 10.82 0.94 5.54
CA ILE A 238 11.73 1.71 6.39
C ILE A 238 12.21 0.88 7.58
N MET A 239 11.32 0.17 8.27
CA MET A 239 11.69 -0.71 9.40
C MET A 239 12.71 -1.77 8.97
N VAL A 240 12.51 -2.40 7.81
CA VAL A 240 13.46 -3.37 7.25
C VAL A 240 14.79 -2.70 6.90
N GLY A 241 14.76 -1.49 6.32
CA GLY A 241 15.96 -0.71 6.04
C GLY A 241 16.77 -0.39 7.30
N GLU A 242 16.10 0.02 8.39
CA GLU A 242 16.70 0.28 9.68
C GLU A 242 17.29 -1.00 10.30
N ALA A 243 16.50 -2.08 10.31
CA ALA A 243 16.88 -3.35 10.89
C ALA A 243 18.06 -4.01 10.18
N THR A 244 18.19 -3.82 8.86
CA THR A 244 19.24 -4.45 8.03
C THR A 244 20.44 -3.53 7.76
N GLY A 245 20.35 -2.24 8.13
CA GLY A 245 21.38 -1.23 7.84
C GLY A 245 21.33 -0.64 6.44
N HIS A 246 20.19 -0.79 5.72
CA HIS A 246 19.99 -0.34 4.33
C HIS A 246 19.02 0.85 4.24
N VAL A 247 19.07 1.78 5.19
CA VAL A 247 18.12 2.90 5.31
C VAL A 247 18.05 3.76 4.06
N GLN A 248 19.18 4.04 3.40
CA GLN A 248 19.18 4.85 2.17
C GLN A 248 18.38 4.21 1.05
N GLN A 249 18.54 2.91 0.86
CA GLN A 249 17.80 2.14 -0.15
C GLN A 249 16.32 2.10 0.18
N ALA A 250 15.98 1.91 1.47
CA ALA A 250 14.60 1.95 1.93
C ALA A 250 13.93 3.29 1.62
N VAL A 251 14.59 4.41 1.98
CA VAL A 251 14.10 5.75 1.69
C VAL A 251 13.92 5.96 0.18
N SER A 252 14.92 5.58 -0.64
CA SER A 252 14.82 5.72 -2.10
C SER A 252 13.70 4.88 -2.71
N THR A 253 13.39 3.71 -2.14
CA THR A 253 12.27 2.87 -2.56
C THR A 253 10.95 3.57 -2.26
N VAL A 254 10.77 4.07 -1.03
CA VAL A 254 9.56 4.81 -0.63
C VAL A 254 9.39 6.11 -1.44
N GLU A 255 10.47 6.85 -1.72
CA GLU A 255 10.42 8.04 -2.56
C GLU A 255 9.91 7.73 -3.97
N ARG A 256 10.48 6.72 -4.62
CA ARG A 256 10.05 6.28 -5.96
C ARG A 256 8.58 5.87 -5.99
N ASP A 257 8.14 5.09 -5.02
CA ASP A 257 6.77 4.59 -4.95
C ASP A 257 5.79 5.73 -4.63
N SER A 258 6.20 6.69 -3.80
CA SER A 258 5.42 7.90 -3.53
C SER A 258 5.28 8.80 -4.77
N GLU A 259 6.33 8.91 -5.60
CA GLU A 259 6.29 9.64 -6.87
C GLU A 259 5.33 8.97 -7.86
N LEU A 260 5.32 7.64 -7.95
CA LEU A 260 4.37 6.88 -8.75
C LEU A 260 2.94 7.18 -8.29
N MET A 261 2.67 7.07 -6.99
CA MET A 261 1.34 7.32 -6.44
C MET A 261 0.86 8.76 -6.67
N ALA A 262 1.73 9.76 -6.49
CA ALA A 262 1.41 11.15 -6.78
C ALA A 262 1.10 11.38 -8.28
N SER A 263 1.83 10.69 -9.17
CA SER A 263 1.57 10.72 -10.61
C SER A 263 0.20 10.11 -10.95
N LEU A 264 -0.15 8.98 -10.34
CA LEU A 264 -1.45 8.34 -10.52
C LEU A 264 -2.59 9.22 -10.02
N GLU A 265 -2.49 9.77 -8.81
CA GLU A 265 -3.48 10.70 -8.27
C GLU A 265 -3.72 11.90 -9.18
N SER A 266 -2.64 12.54 -9.64
CA SER A 266 -2.72 13.67 -10.60
C SER A 266 -3.42 13.27 -11.89
N ARG A 267 -3.10 12.09 -12.44
CA ARG A 267 -3.65 11.57 -13.68
C ARG A 267 -5.14 11.26 -13.58
N LEU A 268 -5.56 10.75 -12.42
CA LEU A 268 -6.94 10.34 -12.14
C LEU A 268 -7.83 11.49 -11.64
N SER A 269 -7.27 12.65 -11.28
CA SER A 269 -7.98 13.75 -10.62
C SER A 269 -9.25 14.26 -11.34
N ASN A 270 -9.32 14.09 -12.67
CA ASN A 270 -10.46 14.54 -13.49
C ASN A 270 -11.42 13.41 -13.88
N TYR A 271 -11.22 12.20 -13.38
CA TYR A 271 -12.07 11.05 -13.69
C TYR A 271 -13.03 10.75 -12.54
N SER A 272 -14.27 10.42 -12.88
CA SER A 272 -15.25 9.98 -11.88
C SER A 272 -14.94 8.57 -11.40
N PRO A 273 -15.12 8.26 -10.11
CA PRO A 273 -14.87 6.92 -9.59
C PRO A 273 -15.69 5.85 -10.32
N VAL A 274 -15.10 4.67 -10.51
CA VAL A 274 -15.70 3.51 -11.17
C VAL A 274 -16.06 2.45 -10.14
N SER A 275 -17.30 1.95 -10.16
CA SER A 275 -17.71 0.88 -9.24
C SER A 275 -17.13 -0.47 -9.67
N VAL A 276 -16.50 -1.17 -8.71
CA VAL A 276 -15.69 -2.37 -8.94
C VAL A 276 -16.09 -3.50 -8.03
N ALA A 277 -16.16 -4.72 -8.57
CA ALA A 277 -16.10 -5.96 -7.82
C ALA A 277 -14.78 -6.67 -8.14
N LEU A 278 -13.94 -6.91 -7.14
CA LEU A 278 -12.75 -7.76 -7.26
C LEU A 278 -13.06 -9.12 -6.65
N VAL A 279 -13.05 -10.15 -7.51
CA VAL A 279 -13.39 -11.54 -7.17
C VAL A 279 -12.11 -12.34 -7.03
N SER A 280 -11.84 -12.84 -5.82
CA SER A 280 -10.64 -13.60 -5.51
C SER A 280 -10.81 -15.11 -5.65
N TRP A 281 -12.05 -15.62 -5.60
CA TRP A 281 -12.36 -17.04 -5.72
C TRP A 281 -13.79 -17.24 -6.24
N ILE A 282 -14.03 -18.34 -6.96
CA ILE A 282 -15.35 -18.69 -7.46
C ILE A 282 -15.74 -20.08 -6.91
N ASN A 283 -16.93 -20.18 -6.35
CA ASN A 283 -17.59 -21.39 -5.82
C ASN A 283 -16.90 -22.01 -4.59
N PRO A 284 -17.10 -21.48 -3.35
CA PRO A 284 -17.94 -20.30 -3.06
C PRO A 284 -17.26 -19.03 -3.55
N THR A 285 -18.06 -18.02 -3.92
CA THR A 285 -17.50 -16.80 -4.49
C THR A 285 -17.10 -15.82 -3.41
N TYR A 286 -15.80 -15.56 -3.31
CA TYR A 286 -15.23 -14.55 -2.43
C TYR A 286 -14.93 -13.28 -3.22
N ALA A 287 -15.30 -12.15 -2.66
CA ALA A 287 -14.95 -10.84 -3.18
C ALA A 287 -14.17 -10.04 -2.13
N THR A 288 -13.47 -9.03 -2.60
CA THR A 288 -12.85 -8.03 -1.74
C THR A 288 -13.93 -7.20 -1.05
N GLY A 289 -13.93 -7.18 0.27
CA GLY A 289 -14.75 -6.30 1.10
C GLY A 289 -13.94 -5.16 1.69
N GLY A 290 -14.60 -4.35 2.52
CA GLY A 290 -13.99 -3.21 3.19
C GLY A 290 -12.94 -3.59 4.22
N GLY A 291 -11.97 -2.69 4.45
CA GLY A 291 -10.90 -2.87 5.41
C GLY A 291 -9.80 -3.85 4.97
N THR A 292 -9.78 -4.22 3.69
CA THR A 292 -8.69 -4.99 3.08
C THR A 292 -7.73 -4.06 2.36
N PHE A 293 -6.49 -4.50 2.14
CA PHE A 293 -5.55 -3.72 1.33
C PHE A 293 -6.05 -3.57 -0.13
N GLN A 294 -6.74 -4.57 -0.68
CA GLN A 294 -7.33 -4.48 -2.01
C GLN A 294 -8.41 -3.38 -2.08
N ASP A 295 -9.20 -3.20 -1.03
CA ASP A 295 -10.16 -2.11 -0.93
C ASP A 295 -9.46 -0.74 -1.00
N SER A 296 -8.37 -0.60 -0.25
CA SER A 296 -7.52 0.59 -0.33
C SER A 296 -6.92 0.78 -1.72
N MET A 297 -6.45 -0.28 -2.38
CA MET A 297 -5.92 -0.23 -3.75
C MET A 297 -6.98 0.21 -4.77
N ILE A 298 -8.20 -0.33 -4.67
CA ILE A 298 -9.32 0.06 -5.52
C ILE A 298 -9.58 1.57 -5.37
N SER A 299 -9.62 2.07 -4.14
CA SER A 299 -9.84 3.49 -3.86
C SER A 299 -8.73 4.37 -4.42
N LEU A 300 -7.47 3.99 -4.24
CA LEU A 300 -6.30 4.70 -4.76
C LEU A 300 -6.25 4.70 -6.31
N ALA A 301 -6.80 3.66 -6.93
CA ALA A 301 -6.93 3.53 -8.38
C ALA A 301 -8.13 4.30 -8.97
N GLY A 302 -8.84 5.09 -8.17
CA GLY A 302 -10.04 5.84 -8.59
C GLY A 302 -11.29 4.95 -8.72
N GLY A 303 -11.34 3.81 -8.03
CA GLY A 303 -12.50 2.95 -7.95
C GLY A 303 -13.33 3.13 -6.68
N VAL A 304 -14.50 2.53 -6.68
CA VAL A 304 -15.36 2.33 -5.50
C VAL A 304 -15.67 0.85 -5.40
N ASN A 305 -15.27 0.22 -4.32
CA ASN A 305 -15.54 -1.18 -4.06
C ASN A 305 -17.03 -1.38 -3.74
N VAL A 306 -17.75 -2.17 -4.55
CA VAL A 306 -19.19 -2.37 -4.35
C VAL A 306 -19.52 -3.19 -3.09
N PHE A 307 -18.52 -3.84 -2.49
CA PHE A 307 -18.64 -4.64 -1.27
C PHE A 307 -17.92 -4.01 -0.06
N GLU A 308 -17.58 -2.71 -0.09
CA GLU A 308 -16.87 -2.00 0.98
C GLU A 308 -17.55 -2.08 2.35
N ASN A 309 -18.89 -2.24 2.37
CA ASN A 309 -19.66 -2.38 3.61
C ASN A 309 -19.58 -3.77 4.26
N SER A 310 -18.96 -4.75 3.60
CA SER A 310 -18.71 -6.10 4.11
C SER A 310 -17.22 -6.22 4.48
N THR A 311 -16.90 -6.59 5.72
CA THR A 311 -15.51 -6.62 6.19
C THR A 311 -14.76 -7.84 5.66
N GLY A 312 -13.50 -7.64 5.27
CA GLY A 312 -12.58 -8.70 4.87
C GLY A 312 -12.89 -9.27 3.49
N TRP A 313 -13.00 -10.58 3.39
CA TRP A 313 -13.31 -11.29 2.14
C TRP A 313 -14.64 -12.02 2.26
N PRO A 314 -15.78 -11.33 2.08
CA PRO A 314 -17.09 -11.93 2.18
C PRO A 314 -17.33 -12.97 1.09
N VAL A 315 -18.09 -13.99 1.45
CA VAL A 315 -18.76 -14.86 0.46
C VAL A 315 -19.96 -14.10 -0.07
N ILE A 316 -20.02 -13.88 -1.37
CA ILE A 316 -21.11 -13.16 -2.02
C ILE A 316 -21.98 -14.09 -2.86
N SER A 317 -23.27 -13.80 -2.91
CA SER A 317 -24.22 -14.46 -3.80
C SER A 317 -24.27 -13.79 -5.18
N ALA A 318 -24.80 -14.50 -6.16
CA ALA A 318 -25.02 -13.95 -7.50
C ALA A 318 -26.06 -12.82 -7.49
N GLU A 319 -27.04 -12.87 -6.58
CA GLU A 319 -28.03 -11.83 -6.37
C GLU A 319 -27.39 -10.57 -5.79
N GLU A 320 -26.45 -10.69 -4.86
CA GLU A 320 -25.69 -9.55 -4.33
C GLU A 320 -24.84 -8.92 -5.42
N MET A 321 -24.18 -9.71 -6.27
CA MET A 321 -23.44 -9.21 -7.43
C MET A 321 -24.35 -8.45 -8.40
N LEU A 322 -25.55 -8.98 -8.69
CA LEU A 322 -26.53 -8.31 -9.54
C LEU A 322 -27.02 -6.99 -8.92
N ASN A 323 -27.35 -7.00 -7.63
CA ASN A 323 -27.85 -5.82 -6.91
C ASN A 323 -26.80 -4.72 -6.76
N SER A 324 -25.54 -5.10 -6.54
CA SER A 324 -24.40 -4.16 -6.46
C SER A 324 -24.09 -3.54 -7.82
N ASN A 325 -24.41 -4.24 -8.91
CA ASN A 325 -24.30 -3.79 -10.29
C ASN A 325 -22.96 -3.09 -10.62
N PRO A 326 -21.80 -3.74 -10.44
CA PRO A 326 -20.51 -3.13 -10.68
C PRO A 326 -20.33 -2.74 -12.16
N GLN A 327 -19.64 -1.62 -12.39
CA GLN A 327 -19.24 -1.18 -13.73
C GLN A 327 -18.05 -1.99 -14.28
N VAL A 328 -17.24 -2.55 -13.37
CA VAL A 328 -16.10 -3.41 -13.69
C VAL A 328 -16.11 -4.61 -12.75
N ILE A 329 -15.85 -5.80 -13.31
CA ILE A 329 -15.53 -7.00 -12.53
C ILE A 329 -14.10 -7.41 -12.86
N ILE A 330 -13.30 -7.62 -11.82
CA ILE A 330 -11.94 -8.16 -11.92
C ILE A 330 -11.95 -9.53 -11.26
N VAL A 331 -11.47 -10.55 -11.96
CA VAL A 331 -11.37 -11.93 -11.49
C VAL A 331 -9.90 -12.29 -11.37
N MET A 332 -9.47 -12.78 -10.23
CA MET A 332 -8.15 -13.39 -10.05
C MET A 332 -8.20 -14.81 -10.59
N SER A 333 -7.27 -15.16 -11.49
CA SER A 333 -7.33 -16.46 -12.19
C SER A 333 -6.94 -17.64 -11.30
N ASN A 334 -6.20 -17.38 -10.21
CA ASN A 334 -5.65 -18.41 -9.31
C ASN A 334 -4.87 -19.50 -10.08
N GLY A 335 -3.90 -19.03 -10.87
CA GLY A 335 -3.08 -19.93 -11.69
C GLY A 335 -3.83 -20.55 -12.88
N GLY A 336 -4.84 -19.86 -13.40
CA GLY A 336 -5.66 -20.29 -14.53
C GLY A 336 -6.86 -21.15 -14.15
N LEU A 337 -7.17 -21.26 -12.84
CA LEU A 337 -8.32 -22.01 -12.35
C LEU A 337 -9.65 -21.29 -12.69
N PHE A 338 -9.64 -19.96 -12.64
CA PHE A 338 -10.82 -19.11 -12.90
C PHE A 338 -10.58 -18.19 -14.08
N ASN A 339 -11.65 -17.94 -14.83
CA ASN A 339 -11.68 -17.06 -15.99
C ASN A 339 -13.08 -16.44 -16.14
N GLU A 340 -13.30 -15.63 -17.17
CA GLU A 340 -14.59 -15.02 -17.45
C GLU A 340 -15.70 -16.07 -17.61
N THR A 341 -15.41 -17.21 -18.25
CA THR A 341 -16.38 -18.31 -18.41
C THR A 341 -16.81 -18.87 -17.05
N SER A 342 -15.87 -19.05 -16.10
CA SER A 342 -16.18 -19.53 -14.74
C SER A 342 -17.11 -18.57 -14.00
N LEU A 343 -16.87 -17.25 -14.13
CA LEU A 343 -17.73 -16.21 -13.55
C LEU A 343 -19.14 -16.25 -14.16
N ILE A 344 -19.23 -16.27 -15.50
CA ILE A 344 -20.51 -16.32 -16.21
C ILE A 344 -21.28 -17.59 -15.87
N GLN A 345 -20.62 -18.74 -15.79
CA GLN A 345 -21.25 -20.01 -15.42
C GLN A 345 -21.82 -19.96 -13.99
N TRP A 346 -21.08 -19.41 -13.04
CA TRP A 346 -21.57 -19.22 -11.68
C TRP A 346 -22.80 -18.32 -11.64
N LEU A 347 -22.76 -17.16 -12.28
CA LEU A 347 -23.88 -16.22 -12.31
C LEU A 347 -25.10 -16.82 -13.02
N SER A 348 -24.92 -17.37 -14.23
CA SER A 348 -26.03 -17.92 -15.03
C SER A 348 -26.71 -19.13 -14.38
N SER A 349 -25.95 -19.98 -13.69
CA SER A 349 -26.51 -21.11 -12.95
C SER A 349 -27.29 -20.70 -11.71
N SER A 350 -26.96 -19.53 -11.10
CA SER A 350 -27.59 -19.05 -9.89
C SER A 350 -28.82 -18.17 -10.14
N ILE A 351 -28.71 -17.21 -11.07
CA ILE A 351 -29.71 -16.15 -11.32
C ILE A 351 -30.27 -16.19 -12.76
N GLY A 352 -29.97 -17.25 -13.54
CA GLY A 352 -30.43 -17.36 -14.93
C GLY A 352 -29.96 -16.17 -15.78
N PRO A 353 -30.72 -15.75 -16.81
CA PRO A 353 -30.28 -14.68 -17.72
C PRO A 353 -30.22 -13.28 -17.07
N ALA A 354 -30.65 -13.13 -15.82
CA ALA A 354 -30.61 -11.83 -15.12
C ALA A 354 -29.19 -11.28 -15.00
N TYR A 355 -28.14 -12.13 -15.03
CA TYR A 355 -26.74 -11.72 -14.98
C TYR A 355 -26.36 -10.76 -16.11
N GLU A 356 -27.02 -10.84 -17.28
CA GLU A 356 -26.75 -9.97 -18.44
C GLU A 356 -27.08 -8.48 -18.16
N ASN A 357 -27.82 -8.20 -17.08
CA ASN A 357 -28.12 -6.84 -16.65
C ASN A 357 -26.99 -6.21 -15.81
N ILE A 358 -26.02 -7.00 -15.35
CA ILE A 358 -24.85 -6.46 -14.63
C ILE A 358 -24.04 -5.58 -15.59
N SER A 359 -23.82 -4.33 -15.21
CA SER A 359 -23.17 -3.32 -16.05
C SER A 359 -21.83 -3.79 -16.62
N ALA A 360 -20.99 -4.42 -15.80
CA ALA A 360 -19.70 -4.96 -16.23
C ALA A 360 -19.84 -5.99 -17.36
N ILE A 361 -20.82 -6.87 -17.28
CA ILE A 361 -21.08 -7.90 -18.30
C ILE A 361 -21.67 -7.26 -19.55
N LYS A 362 -22.68 -6.43 -19.37
CA LYS A 362 -23.38 -5.75 -20.48
C LYS A 362 -22.44 -4.91 -21.36
N TYR A 363 -21.40 -4.30 -20.77
CA TYR A 363 -20.47 -3.45 -21.47
C TYR A 363 -19.09 -4.10 -21.72
N GLY A 364 -18.95 -5.41 -21.47
CA GLY A 364 -17.71 -6.16 -21.72
C GLY A 364 -16.54 -5.70 -20.85
N ARG A 365 -16.81 -5.30 -19.60
CA ARG A 365 -15.79 -4.83 -18.65
C ARG A 365 -15.55 -5.87 -17.54
N VAL A 366 -15.40 -7.12 -17.96
CA VAL A 366 -14.95 -8.24 -17.11
C VAL A 366 -13.49 -8.52 -17.50
N TYR A 367 -12.61 -8.48 -16.52
CA TYR A 367 -11.19 -8.66 -16.72
C TYR A 367 -10.67 -9.78 -15.83
N VAL A 368 -9.78 -10.60 -16.37
CA VAL A 368 -9.13 -11.70 -15.64
C VAL A 368 -7.67 -11.36 -15.45
N VAL A 369 -7.19 -11.31 -14.22
CA VAL A 369 -5.78 -11.07 -13.92
C VAL A 369 -5.07 -12.40 -13.80
N GLU A 370 -3.96 -12.57 -14.54
CA GLU A 370 -3.19 -13.81 -14.63
C GLU A 370 -1.69 -13.61 -14.44
N GLY A 371 -1.04 -14.71 -14.14
CA GLY A 371 0.40 -14.77 -13.96
C GLY A 371 0.84 -14.03 -12.70
N TRP A 372 2.06 -13.48 -12.71
CA TRP A 372 2.56 -12.78 -11.52
C TRP A 372 1.84 -11.45 -11.24
N TYR A 373 0.99 -10.95 -12.16
CA TYR A 373 0.14 -9.80 -11.86
C TYR A 373 -0.92 -10.10 -10.80
N GLU A 374 -1.26 -11.38 -10.58
CA GLU A 374 -2.07 -11.78 -9.44
C GLU A 374 -1.41 -11.42 -8.10
N SER A 375 -0.08 -11.59 -8.01
CA SER A 375 0.67 -11.23 -6.78
C SER A 375 0.57 -9.75 -6.46
N LEU A 376 0.50 -8.86 -7.48
CA LEU A 376 0.29 -7.41 -7.27
C LEU A 376 -1.04 -7.10 -6.55
N LEU A 377 -2.05 -7.96 -6.71
CA LEU A 377 -3.37 -7.80 -6.14
C LEU A 377 -3.62 -8.70 -4.92
N SER A 378 -2.77 -9.68 -4.65
CA SER A 378 -2.94 -10.65 -3.57
C SER A 378 -1.92 -10.50 -2.44
N GLU A 379 -0.79 -9.84 -2.70
CA GLU A 379 0.29 -9.69 -1.74
C GLU A 379 0.57 -8.20 -1.47
N PRO A 380 0.22 -7.71 -0.27
CA PRO A 380 0.51 -6.34 0.12
C PRO A 380 1.99 -6.24 0.50
N ALA A 381 2.82 -5.77 -0.41
CA ALA A 381 4.25 -5.63 -0.25
C ALA A 381 4.77 -4.42 -1.05
N VAL A 382 6.06 -4.31 -1.22
CA VAL A 382 6.73 -3.21 -1.93
C VAL A 382 6.20 -2.94 -3.36
N LEU A 383 5.60 -3.93 -4.01
CA LEU A 383 4.99 -3.75 -5.35
C LEU A 383 3.53 -3.27 -5.32
N LEU A 384 2.95 -3.00 -4.15
CA LEU A 384 1.57 -2.52 -4.04
C LEU A 384 1.27 -1.29 -4.92
N PRO A 385 2.16 -0.27 -5.06
CA PRO A 385 1.91 0.86 -5.97
C PRO A 385 1.70 0.44 -7.43
N TYR A 386 2.36 -0.60 -7.90
CA TYR A 386 2.17 -1.14 -9.26
C TYR A 386 0.85 -1.91 -9.40
N GLY A 387 0.37 -2.52 -8.33
CA GLY A 387 -0.98 -3.08 -8.28
C GLY A 387 -2.05 -1.99 -8.37
N VAL A 388 -1.83 -0.83 -7.75
CA VAL A 388 -2.70 0.35 -7.90
C VAL A 388 -2.66 0.88 -9.33
N GLU A 389 -1.47 0.97 -9.96
CA GLU A 389 -1.33 1.37 -11.36
C GLU A 389 -2.08 0.41 -12.29
N LEU A 390 -1.93 -0.91 -12.09
CA LEU A 390 -2.67 -1.93 -12.84
C LEU A 390 -4.18 -1.71 -12.77
N LEU A 391 -4.71 -1.53 -11.55
CA LEU A 391 -6.13 -1.24 -11.35
C LEU A 391 -6.54 0.07 -12.03
N ALA A 392 -5.74 1.12 -11.91
CA ALA A 392 -6.02 2.42 -12.52
C ALA A 392 -6.09 2.34 -14.04
N GLU A 393 -5.20 1.59 -14.70
CA GLU A 393 -5.23 1.35 -16.14
C GLU A 393 -6.49 0.59 -16.60
N VAL A 394 -6.95 -0.35 -15.78
CA VAL A 394 -8.17 -1.13 -16.05
C VAL A 394 -9.44 -0.31 -15.83
N LEU A 395 -9.46 0.51 -14.78
CA LEU A 395 -10.64 1.30 -14.41
C LEU A 395 -10.79 2.55 -15.28
N HIS A 396 -9.69 3.21 -15.59
CA HIS A 396 -9.61 4.48 -16.29
C HIS A 396 -8.68 4.43 -17.52
N PRO A 397 -8.89 3.51 -18.46
CA PRO A 397 -7.96 3.29 -19.58
C PRO A 397 -7.65 4.55 -20.38
N GLN A 398 -8.62 5.49 -20.48
CA GLN A 398 -8.44 6.75 -21.19
C GLN A 398 -7.38 7.66 -20.53
N ALA A 399 -7.20 7.56 -19.20
CA ALA A 399 -6.17 8.29 -18.46
C ALA A 399 -4.75 7.83 -18.86
N PHE A 400 -4.64 6.62 -19.42
CA PHE A 400 -3.40 5.98 -19.83
C PHE A 400 -3.26 5.84 -21.35
N ASN A 401 -4.13 6.48 -22.13
CA ASN A 401 -4.21 6.35 -23.58
C ASN A 401 -4.48 4.91 -24.07
N ILE A 402 -5.12 4.12 -23.24
CA ILE A 402 -5.57 2.76 -23.57
C ILE A 402 -7.00 2.86 -24.09
N THR A 403 -7.25 2.35 -25.30
CA THR A 403 -8.59 2.39 -25.89
C THR A 403 -9.53 1.45 -25.16
N GLN A 404 -9.06 0.21 -24.89
CA GLN A 404 -9.75 -0.81 -24.11
C GLN A 404 -8.70 -1.76 -23.51
N PRO A 405 -8.75 -2.04 -22.21
CA PRO A 405 -7.90 -3.05 -21.62
C PRO A 405 -8.18 -4.43 -22.23
N PRO A 406 -7.19 -5.31 -22.34
CA PRO A 406 -7.41 -6.70 -22.78
C PRO A 406 -8.28 -7.43 -21.75
N GLY A 407 -9.12 -8.37 -22.19
CA GLY A 407 -9.98 -9.17 -21.29
C GLY A 407 -9.16 -10.01 -20.30
N VAL A 408 -7.97 -10.44 -20.71
CA VAL A 408 -6.97 -11.08 -19.84
C VAL A 408 -5.83 -10.09 -19.60
N ILE A 409 -5.62 -9.76 -18.34
CA ILE A 409 -4.58 -8.85 -17.85
C ILE A 409 -3.40 -9.69 -17.35
N SER A 410 -2.31 -9.64 -18.07
CA SER A 410 -1.09 -10.38 -17.76
C SER A 410 0.14 -9.60 -18.25
N PRO A 411 1.35 -9.97 -17.85
CA PRO A 411 2.58 -9.32 -18.33
C PRO A 411 2.75 -9.30 -19.84
N SER A 412 2.08 -10.23 -20.55
CA SER A 412 2.12 -10.32 -22.02
C SER A 412 1.07 -9.45 -22.71
N THR A 413 0.03 -9.01 -22.01
CA THR A 413 -1.12 -8.30 -22.58
C THR A 413 -1.20 -6.85 -22.16
N LEU A 414 -0.72 -6.51 -20.98
CA LEU A 414 -0.66 -5.17 -20.42
C LEU A 414 0.73 -4.98 -19.81
N SER A 415 1.42 -3.90 -20.14
CA SER A 415 2.79 -3.65 -19.65
C SER A 415 2.76 -2.64 -18.51
N LEU A 416 3.42 -2.99 -17.40
CA LEU A 416 3.73 -2.09 -16.28
C LEU A 416 5.24 -1.84 -16.26
N PRO A 417 5.75 -0.79 -16.92
CA PRO A 417 7.20 -0.61 -17.15
C PRO A 417 8.04 -0.53 -15.88
N GLY A 418 7.47 -0.02 -14.78
CA GLY A 418 8.16 0.13 -13.50
C GLY A 418 8.23 -1.15 -12.65
N ALA A 419 7.31 -2.08 -12.83
CA ALA A 419 7.18 -3.25 -11.94
C ALA A 419 8.29 -4.30 -12.13
N THR A 420 9.07 -4.23 -13.20
CA THR A 420 10.14 -5.19 -13.52
C THR A 420 11.54 -4.57 -13.46
N SER A 421 11.66 -3.29 -13.10
CA SER A 421 12.92 -2.56 -12.98
C SER A 421 13.36 -2.47 -11.53
#